data_37dd38052b4a20cb03eb17d47df131cc
#
_entry.id   37dd38052b4a20cb03eb17d47df131cc
#
_cell.length_a   1.000
_cell.length_b   1.000
_cell.length_c   1.000
_cell.angle_alpha   90.00
_cell.angle_beta   90.00
_cell.angle_gamma   90.00
#
_symmetry.space_group_name_H-M   'P 1'
#
loop_
_entity.id
_entity.type
_entity.pdbx_description
1 polymer ?
#
loop_
_entity_poly.entity_id
_entity_poly.type
_entity_poly.pdbx_seq_one_letter_code
_entity_poly.pdbx_strand_id
1 'polypeptide(L)' 'MNNIQDEFQTFREELKKLNIEVQKVVKVGNGSMDFHEVFYKSPRYNDVKSVYVQRHNLDNMVEKFKQAYH' A
#
# COMPACT_ATOMS: atom_id res chain seq x y z
N MET A 1 -5.11 -20.76 4.80
CA MET A 1 -4.85 -20.12 4.63
C MET A 1 -4.57 -18.99 5.12
N ASN A 2 -3.89 -18.14 5.10
CA ASN A 2 -3.56 -17.15 5.54
C ASN A 2 -3.98 -16.08 5.11
N ASN A 3 -4.42 -15.28 5.57
CA ASN A 3 -5.11 -14.31 5.13
C ASN A 3 -4.57 -12.98 5.31
N ILE A 4 -3.46 -12.79 5.91
CA ILE A 4 -2.80 -11.52 6.05
C ILE A 4 -2.41 -10.99 4.71
N GLN A 5 -1.96 -11.90 3.86
CA GLN A 5 -1.56 -11.47 2.54
C GLN A 5 -2.72 -11.05 1.69
N ASP A 6 -3.89 -11.58 1.97
CA ASP A 6 -5.05 -11.23 1.18
C ASP A 6 -5.40 -9.75 1.31
N GLU A 7 -5.22 -9.19 2.50
CA GLU A 7 -5.51 -7.78 2.69
C GLU A 7 -4.64 -6.91 1.82
N PHE A 8 -3.35 -7.21 1.82
CA PHE A 8 -2.44 -6.44 1.00
C PHE A 8 -2.56 -6.78 -0.47
N GLN A 9 -3.01 -7.97 -0.77
CA GLN A 9 -3.22 -8.30 -2.16
C GLN A 9 -4.31 -7.44 -2.77
N THR A 10 -5.42 -7.26 -2.09
CA THR A 10 -6.46 -6.38 -2.58
C THR A 10 -5.96 -4.95 -2.71
N PHE A 11 -5.19 -4.50 -1.72
CA PHE A 11 -4.59 -3.17 -1.76
C PHE A 11 -3.73 -3.02 -3.02
N ARG A 12 -2.88 -4.01 -3.29
CA ARG A 12 -2.03 -3.96 -4.47
C ARG A 12 -2.84 -3.93 -5.75
N GLU A 13 -3.91 -4.70 -5.80
CA GLU A 13 -4.73 -4.77 -7.01
C GLU A 13 -5.43 -3.45 -7.24
N GLU A 14 -5.92 -2.80 -6.19
CA GLU A 14 -6.56 -1.52 -6.35
C GLU A 14 -5.58 -0.47 -6.84
N LEU A 15 -4.35 -0.49 -6.31
CA LEU A 15 -3.35 0.45 -6.77
C LEU A 15 -2.91 0.15 -8.19
N LYS A 16 -2.92 -1.12 -8.57
CA LYS A 16 -2.55 -1.47 -9.94
C LYS A 16 -3.52 -0.88 -10.94
N LYS A 17 -4.77 -0.76 -10.57
CA LYS A 17 -5.75 -0.12 -11.46
C LYS A 17 -5.40 1.34 -11.72
N LEU A 18 -4.59 1.93 -10.86
CA LEU A 18 -4.12 3.29 -11.03
C LEU A 18 -2.72 3.32 -11.64
N ASN A 19 -2.25 2.18 -12.12
CA ASN A 19 -0.91 2.03 -12.68
C ASN A 19 0.17 2.24 -11.65
N ILE A 20 -0.12 1.96 -10.40
CA ILE A 20 0.86 2.04 -9.32
C ILE A 20 1.32 0.64 -9.01
N GLU A 21 2.62 0.43 -9.06
CA GLU A 21 3.20 -0.87 -8.80
C GLU A 21 3.78 -0.91 -7.40
N VAL A 22 3.25 -1.79 -6.55
CA VAL A 22 3.77 -1.95 -5.21
C VAL A 22 5.02 -2.83 -5.29
N GLN A 23 6.14 -2.29 -4.83
CA GLN A 23 7.41 -3.00 -4.90
C GLN A 23 7.56 -3.97 -3.76
N LYS A 24 7.27 -3.53 -2.55
CA LYS A 24 7.33 -4.41 -1.40
C LYS A 24 6.58 -3.78 -0.24
N VAL A 25 6.27 -4.60 0.73
CA VAL A 25 5.62 -4.19 1.96
C VAL A 25 6.46 -4.69 3.11
N VAL A 26 6.85 -3.80 4.01
CA VAL A 26 7.72 -4.14 5.12
C VAL A 26 7.01 -3.75 6.41
N LYS A 27 6.97 -4.66 7.37
CA LYS A 27 6.40 -4.34 8.66
C LYS A 27 7.38 -3.46 9.42
N VAL A 28 6.88 -2.37 9.98
CA VAL A 28 7.70 -1.46 10.77
C VAL A 28 7.10 -1.32 12.15
N GLY A 29 7.93 -0.89 13.10
CA GLY A 29 7.50 -0.77 14.49
C GLY A 29 7.52 -2.12 15.16
N ASN A 30 7.20 -2.11 16.45
CA ASN A 30 7.15 -3.36 17.15
C ASN A 30 5.98 -3.37 18.07
N GLY A 31 5.76 -4.47 18.71
CA GLY A 31 4.67 -4.61 19.64
C GLY A 31 3.33 -4.56 18.92
N SER A 32 2.44 -3.80 19.48
CA SER A 32 1.09 -3.74 18.96
C SER A 32 0.94 -2.73 17.83
N MET A 33 2.00 -2.05 17.47
CA MET A 33 1.93 -1.13 16.35
C MET A 33 1.74 -1.91 15.06
N ASP A 34 0.77 -1.53 14.28
CA ASP A 34 0.41 -2.28 13.10
C ASP A 34 0.68 -1.46 11.86
N PHE A 35 1.88 -0.88 11.79
CA PHE A 35 2.27 -0.09 10.64
C PHE A 35 3.08 -0.92 9.68
N HIS A 36 2.86 -0.65 8.40
CA HIS A 36 3.65 -1.24 7.35
C HIS A 36 4.11 -0.14 6.42
N GLU A 37 5.33 -0.26 5.93
CA GLU A 37 5.84 0.68 4.95
C GLU A 37 5.68 0.05 3.58
N VAL A 38 4.93 0.70 2.72
CA VAL A 38 4.65 0.20 1.38
C VAL A 38 5.50 1.00 0.42
N PHE A 39 6.36 0.30 -0.31
CA PHE A 39 7.19 0.92 -1.33
C PHE A 39 6.51 0.74 -2.67
N TYR A 40 6.34 1.81 -3.38
CA TYR A 40 5.59 1.78 -4.64
C TYR A 40 6.21 2.68 -5.68
N LYS A 41 5.90 2.39 -6.92
CA LYS A 41 6.34 3.21 -8.04
C LYS A 41 5.10 3.63 -8.80
N SER A 42 4.95 4.93 -9.01
CA SER A 42 3.78 5.44 -9.66
C SER A 42 4.12 5.90 -11.08
N PRO A 43 3.14 6.08 -11.93
CA PRO A 43 3.42 6.52 -13.29
C PRO A 43 3.88 7.98 -13.37
N ARG A 44 3.67 8.74 -12.30
CA ARG A 44 4.05 10.15 -12.33
C ARG A 44 5.50 10.38 -11.98
N TYR A 45 6.10 9.45 -11.27
CA TYR A 45 7.45 9.64 -10.78
C TYR A 45 8.30 8.46 -11.18
N ASN A 46 9.57 8.72 -11.41
CA ASN A 46 10.48 7.63 -11.73
C ASN A 46 11.08 7.00 -10.51
N ASP A 47 10.82 7.58 -9.34
CA ASP A 47 11.40 7.08 -8.11
C ASP A 47 10.47 6.15 -7.41
N VAL A 48 11.04 5.25 -6.63
CA VAL A 48 10.25 4.47 -5.70
C VAL A 48 9.97 5.33 -4.49
N LYS A 49 8.72 5.41 -4.11
CA LYS A 49 8.31 6.16 -2.95
C LYS A 49 7.75 5.21 -1.91
N SER A 50 7.57 5.70 -0.70
CA SER A 50 7.01 4.86 0.34
C SER A 50 5.96 5.62 1.13
N VAL A 51 5.09 4.86 1.77
CA VAL A 51 4.05 5.43 2.61
C VAL A 51 3.80 4.44 3.74
N TYR A 52 3.47 4.97 4.91
CA TYR A 52 3.14 4.12 6.03
C TYR A 52 1.65 3.89 6.05
N VAL A 53 1.25 2.65 6.23
CA VAL A 53 -0.16 2.30 6.28
C VAL A 53 -0.40 1.41 7.49
N GLN A 54 -1.61 1.45 8.01
CA GLN A 54 -2.05 0.51 9.01
C GLN A 54 -3.02 -0.45 8.36
N ARG A 55 -2.95 -1.73 8.77
CA ARG A 55 -3.78 -2.75 8.12
C ARG A 55 -5.25 -2.39 8.13
N HIS A 56 -5.73 -1.84 9.24
CA HIS A 56 -7.14 -1.54 9.34
C HIS A 56 -7.53 -0.26 8.61
N ASN A 57 -6.56 0.44 8.02
CA ASN A 57 -6.83 1.66 7.27
C ASN A 57 -6.51 1.52 5.79
N LEU A 58 -6.40 0.30 5.30
CA LEU A 58 -6.03 0.11 3.91
C LEU A 58 -7.06 0.72 2.95
N ASP A 59 -8.33 0.61 3.30
CA ASP A 59 -9.36 1.19 2.44
C ASP A 59 -9.20 2.69 2.32
N ASN A 60 -8.88 3.35 3.42
CA ASN A 60 -8.66 4.80 3.39
C ASN A 60 -7.47 5.16 2.53
N MET A 61 -6.43 4.35 2.59
CA MET A 61 -5.24 4.62 1.79
C MET A 61 -5.55 4.45 0.31
N VAL A 62 -6.33 3.43 -0.04
CA VAL A 62 -6.72 3.25 -1.43
C VAL A 62 -7.48 4.49 -1.92
N GLU A 63 -8.39 5.00 -1.11
CA GLU A 63 -9.14 6.18 -1.50
C GLU A 63 -8.23 7.39 -1.70
N LYS A 64 -7.25 7.55 -0.85
CA LYS A 64 -6.32 8.66 -1.01
C LYS A 64 -5.53 8.53 -2.30
N PHE A 65 -5.11 7.33 -2.63
CA PHE A 65 -4.41 7.11 -3.89
C PHE A 65 -5.31 7.40 -5.07
N LYS A 66 -6.57 7.00 -4.99
CA LYS A 66 -7.51 7.26 -6.08
C LYS A 66 -7.67 8.75 -6.30
N GLN A 67 -7.75 9.51 -5.22
CA GLN A 67 -7.90 10.95 -5.35
C GLN A 67 -6.64 11.60 -5.92
N ALA A 68 -5.49 11.07 -5.58
CA ALA A 68 -4.24 11.68 -6.01
C ALA A 68 -3.88 11.31 -7.45
N TYR A 69 -4.33 10.14 -7.91
CA TYR A 69 -3.85 9.62 -9.18
C TYR A 69 -4.93 9.38 -10.21
N HIS A 70 -6.09 9.88 -9.98
CA HIS A 70 -7.11 9.57 -10.98
C HIS A 70 -7.13 10.61 -12.11
#